data_497694c234101a5fcc1a7a67614cfc21
#
_entry.id   497694c234101a5fcc1a7a67614cfc21
#
_cell.length_a   1.000
_cell.length_b   1.000
_cell.length_c   1.000
_cell.angle_alpha   90.00
_cell.angle_beta   90.00
_cell.angle_gamma   90.00
#
_symmetry.space_group_name_H-M   'P 1'
#
loop_
_entity.id
_entity.type
_entity.pdbx_description
1 polymer ?
#
loop_
_entity_poly.entity_id
_entity_poly.type
_entity_poly.pdbx_seq_one_letter_code
_entity_poly.pdbx_strand_id
1 'polypeptide(L)'
;AQEPFDIVLLDEMMPGLDGLSTLEQIKMIDPNVPVIMITKNEEEHLMNEAIGRRIDDYLTKPVNPSQIFMACKKILDSRQIRQSQAGQSYVSKANQIRARLTGEVTWQTWIDIHRELCEWDIEIGRLGDVGLQQMIEGQRRECNIEFARFIERSYPTWIGSEEESPPLSVDVVPEFVAPYLEQG
;
A
#
# COMPACT_ATOMS: atom_id res chain seq x y z
N ALA A 1 -16.79 3.00 19.66
CA ALA A 1 -15.91 3.20 18.50
C ALA A 1 -15.42 4.63 18.59
N GLN A 2 -14.09 4.84 18.57
CA GLN A 2 -13.52 6.19 18.44
C GLN A 2 -13.72 6.63 16.99
N GLU A 3 -14.26 7.84 16.81
CA GLU A 3 -14.36 8.42 15.48
C GLU A 3 -12.94 8.73 14.96
N PRO A 4 -12.60 8.38 13.70
CA PRO A 4 -11.31 8.69 13.13
C PRO A 4 -11.17 10.21 12.94
N PHE A 5 -9.97 10.73 13.14
CA PHE A 5 -9.65 12.13 12.85
C PHE A 5 -9.18 12.24 11.40
N ASP A 6 -9.67 13.26 10.68
CA ASP A 6 -9.24 13.54 9.31
C ASP A 6 -7.88 14.24 9.26
N ILE A 7 -7.54 15.02 10.31
CA ILE A 7 -6.30 15.78 10.43
C ILE A 7 -6.02 16.11 11.90
N VAL A 8 -4.75 16.19 12.26
CA VAL A 8 -4.31 16.62 13.59
C VAL A 8 -3.47 17.88 13.49
N LEU A 9 -3.79 18.88 14.30
CA LEU A 9 -2.95 20.06 14.50
C LEU A 9 -2.18 19.86 15.82
N LEU A 10 -0.86 19.83 15.75
CA LEU A 10 -0.02 19.49 16.88
C LEU A 10 0.93 20.63 17.21
N ASP A 11 0.83 21.16 18.43
CA ASP A 11 1.81 22.14 18.92
C ASP A 11 3.11 21.41 19.28
N GLU A 12 4.23 21.92 18.81
CA GLU A 12 5.53 21.38 19.12
C GLU A 12 5.88 21.52 20.63
N MET A 13 5.52 22.66 21.21
CA MET A 13 5.85 22.97 22.61
C MET A 13 4.62 22.83 23.52
N MET A 14 4.44 21.66 24.11
CA MET A 14 3.37 21.38 25.06
C MET A 14 3.94 21.03 26.44
N PRO A 15 3.28 21.41 27.54
CA PRO A 15 3.67 20.97 28.90
C PRO A 15 3.54 19.43 29.02
N GLY A 16 4.60 18.77 29.48
CA GLY A 16 4.62 17.34 29.72
C GLY A 16 5.22 16.56 28.57
N LEU A 17 4.43 16.09 27.60
CA LEU A 17 4.91 15.40 26.41
C LEU A 17 5.15 16.41 25.29
N ASP A 18 6.35 16.41 24.69
CA ASP A 18 6.66 17.28 23.57
C ASP A 18 5.92 16.86 22.28
N GLY A 19 5.84 17.79 21.31
CA GLY A 19 5.12 17.57 20.07
C GLY A 19 5.67 16.41 19.23
N LEU A 20 6.98 16.20 19.22
CA LEU A 20 7.62 15.13 18.43
C LEU A 20 7.31 13.75 19.02
N SER A 21 7.44 13.59 20.34
CA SER A 21 7.05 12.35 21.02
C SER A 21 5.56 12.06 20.86
N THR A 22 4.73 13.10 20.85
CA THR A 22 3.29 12.98 20.59
C THR A 22 3.02 12.55 19.14
N LEU A 23 3.73 13.12 18.17
CA LEU A 23 3.65 12.72 16.77
C LEU A 23 3.96 11.24 16.56
N GLU A 24 5.01 10.73 17.20
CA GLU A 24 5.36 9.32 17.13
C GLU A 24 4.24 8.42 17.64
N GLN A 25 3.63 8.77 18.77
CA GLN A 25 2.50 8.01 19.31
C GLN A 25 1.27 8.07 18.40
N ILE A 26 0.96 9.23 17.83
CA ILE A 26 -0.13 9.37 16.87
C ILE A 26 0.12 8.46 15.67
N LYS A 27 1.32 8.49 15.09
CA LYS A 27 1.67 7.67 13.92
C LYS A 27 1.79 6.17 14.22
N MET A 28 1.98 5.77 15.48
CA MET A 28 1.86 4.37 15.91
C MET A 28 0.41 3.90 15.96
N ILE A 29 -0.53 4.79 16.32
CA ILE A 29 -1.96 4.47 16.39
C ILE A 29 -2.58 4.49 14.99
N ASP A 30 -2.32 5.54 14.22
CA ASP A 30 -2.76 5.70 12.84
C ASP A 30 -1.63 6.30 11.99
N PRO A 31 -0.90 5.46 11.24
CA PRO A 31 0.19 5.92 10.37
C PRO A 31 -0.26 6.88 9.26
N ASN A 32 -1.55 6.86 8.90
CA ASN A 32 -2.10 7.57 7.75
C ASN A 32 -2.80 8.89 8.13
N VAL A 33 -3.04 9.17 9.41
CA VAL A 33 -3.64 10.43 9.81
C VAL A 33 -2.68 11.58 9.52
N PRO A 34 -3.09 12.63 8.77
CA PRO A 34 -2.24 13.77 8.50
C PRO A 34 -2.01 14.60 9.78
N VAL A 35 -0.77 15.04 9.96
CA VAL A 35 -0.38 15.89 11.09
C VAL A 35 0.27 17.17 10.60
N ILE A 36 -0.28 18.32 11.03
CA ILE A 36 0.31 19.64 10.83
C ILE A 36 0.98 20.06 12.15
N MET A 37 2.28 20.26 12.12
CA MET A 37 3.04 20.75 13.28
C MET A 37 2.95 22.27 13.38
N ILE A 38 2.74 22.80 14.59
CA ILE A 38 2.76 24.24 14.87
C ILE A 38 4.01 24.55 15.71
N THR A 39 4.96 25.28 15.13
CA THR A 39 6.30 25.50 15.73
C THR A 39 6.61 26.99 15.87
N LYS A 40 7.57 27.35 16.71
CA LYS A 40 8.14 28.70 16.81
C LYS A 40 9.41 28.87 15.98
N ASN A 41 10.04 27.78 15.54
CA ASN A 41 11.35 27.81 14.90
C ASN A 41 11.31 27.14 13.52
N GLU A 42 11.73 27.87 12.48
CA GLU A 42 11.81 27.35 11.12
C GLU A 42 12.99 26.39 10.91
N GLU A 43 14.06 26.53 11.70
CA GLU A 43 15.26 25.69 11.57
C GLU A 43 15.04 24.24 12.07
N GLU A 44 14.14 24.03 13.02
CA GLU A 44 13.76 22.69 13.48
C GLU A 44 13.03 21.88 12.39
N HIS A 45 12.40 22.55 11.43
CA HIS A 45 11.78 21.88 10.27
C HIS A 45 12.79 21.08 9.45
N LEU A 46 14.00 21.59 9.22
CA LEU A 46 15.06 20.89 8.48
C LEU A 46 15.52 19.62 9.21
N MET A 47 15.50 19.65 10.55
CA MET A 47 15.85 18.48 11.36
C MET A 47 14.73 17.41 11.32
N ASN A 48 13.48 17.82 11.26
CA ASN A 48 12.31 16.92 11.14
C ASN A 48 12.14 16.30 9.75
N GLU A 49 12.55 17.00 8.70
CA GLU A 49 12.63 16.46 7.34
C GLU A 49 13.69 15.33 7.24
N ALA A 50 14.78 15.46 8.01
CA ALA A 50 15.82 14.43 8.12
C ALA A 50 15.40 13.22 8.98
N ILE A 51 14.52 13.38 9.95
CA ILE A 51 13.97 12.30 10.81
C ILE A 51 12.86 11.50 10.09
N GLY A 52 12.51 11.87 8.87
CA GLY A 52 11.73 11.06 7.97
C GLY A 52 10.21 11.26 8.03
N ARG A 53 9.72 12.23 7.27
CA ARG A 53 8.39 12.25 6.60
C ARG A 53 7.16 11.86 7.43
N ARG A 54 7.19 12.13 8.75
CA ARG A 54 6.04 11.86 9.62
C ARG A 54 5.10 13.06 9.77
N ILE A 55 5.54 14.25 9.32
CA ILE A 55 4.77 15.50 9.33
C ILE A 55 4.29 15.78 7.92
N ASP A 56 3.01 16.11 7.77
CA ASP A 56 2.41 16.37 6.47
C ASP A 56 2.51 17.85 6.05
N ASP A 57 2.52 18.76 7.02
CA ASP A 57 2.77 20.20 6.84
C ASP A 57 3.15 20.86 8.19
N TYR A 58 3.61 22.10 8.16
CA TYR A 58 3.92 22.86 9.38
C TYR A 58 3.47 24.30 9.27
N LEU A 59 3.25 24.95 10.41
CA LEU A 59 2.90 26.36 10.53
C LEU A 59 3.78 27.02 11.57
N THR A 60 4.36 28.18 11.22
CA THR A 60 5.22 28.94 12.14
C THR A 60 4.40 29.96 12.92
N LYS A 61 4.56 29.98 14.24
CA LYS A 61 3.90 30.97 15.13
C LYS A 61 4.47 32.37 14.90
N PRO A 62 3.63 33.42 14.85
CA PRO A 62 2.20 33.44 15.12
C PRO A 62 1.35 32.94 13.96
N VAL A 63 0.42 32.01 14.23
CA VAL A 63 -0.48 31.42 13.21
C VAL A 63 -1.81 32.16 13.19
N ASN A 64 -2.29 32.49 12.00
CA ASN A 64 -3.63 33.05 11.83
C ASN A 64 -4.63 31.99 11.30
N PRO A 65 -5.93 32.19 11.50
CA PRO A 65 -6.95 31.21 11.08
C PRO A 65 -6.91 30.88 9.57
N SER A 66 -6.55 31.85 8.71
CA SER A 66 -6.47 31.62 7.27
C SER A 66 -5.33 30.66 6.89
N GLN A 67 -4.19 30.73 7.59
CA GLN A 67 -3.08 29.80 7.37
C GLN A 67 -3.46 28.38 7.76
N ILE A 68 -4.12 28.20 8.92
CA ILE A 68 -4.64 26.90 9.36
C ILE A 68 -5.60 26.34 8.31
N PHE A 69 -6.59 27.15 7.91
CA PHE A 69 -7.57 26.74 6.92
C PHE A 69 -6.92 26.30 5.60
N MET A 70 -5.97 27.08 5.08
CA MET A 70 -5.28 26.77 3.83
C MET A 70 -4.43 25.50 3.93
N ALA A 71 -3.72 25.28 5.04
CA ALA A 71 -2.94 24.07 5.26
C ALA A 71 -3.83 22.82 5.36
N CYS A 72 -4.91 22.89 6.13
CA CYS A 72 -5.89 21.81 6.22
C CYS A 72 -6.51 21.51 4.85
N LYS A 73 -6.97 22.53 4.13
CA LYS A 73 -7.57 22.37 2.82
C LYS A 73 -6.60 21.73 1.82
N LYS A 74 -5.36 22.18 1.75
CA LYS A 74 -4.31 21.63 0.87
C LYS A 74 -4.13 20.12 1.10
N ILE A 75 -4.07 19.67 2.37
CA ILE A 75 -3.88 18.27 2.73
C ILE A 75 -5.12 17.45 2.36
N LEU A 76 -6.32 17.90 2.72
CA LEU A 76 -7.58 17.20 2.46
C LEU A 76 -7.86 17.10 0.95
N ASP A 77 -7.69 18.18 0.20
CA ASP A 77 -7.86 18.19 -1.26
C ASP A 77 -6.85 17.24 -1.93
N SER A 78 -5.59 17.24 -1.50
CA SER A 78 -4.55 16.34 -2.02
C SER A 78 -4.86 14.87 -1.71
N ARG A 79 -5.44 14.56 -0.56
CA ARG A 79 -5.88 13.21 -0.19
C ARG A 79 -7.03 12.76 -1.09
N GLN A 80 -8.03 13.61 -1.30
CA GLN A 80 -9.17 13.30 -2.16
C GLN A 80 -8.77 13.08 -3.62
N ILE A 81 -7.84 13.88 -4.16
CA ILE A 81 -7.30 13.70 -5.50
C ILE A 81 -6.59 12.35 -5.62
N ARG A 82 -5.72 11.99 -4.66
CA ARG A 82 -5.01 10.70 -4.66
C ARG A 82 -5.97 9.52 -4.60
N GLN A 83 -7.00 9.58 -3.77
CA GLN A 83 -8.03 8.54 -3.68
C GLN A 83 -8.80 8.38 -5.00
N SER A 84 -9.20 9.50 -5.62
CA SER A 84 -9.89 9.47 -6.92
C SER A 84 -9.01 8.88 -8.02
N GLN A 85 -7.73 9.27 -8.10
CA GLN A 85 -6.77 8.70 -9.05
C GLN A 85 -6.53 7.22 -8.83
N ALA A 86 -6.40 6.78 -7.57
CA ALA A 86 -6.26 5.38 -7.22
C ALA A 86 -7.49 4.56 -7.65
N GLY A 87 -8.70 5.08 -7.44
CA GLY A 87 -9.94 4.45 -7.89
C GLY A 87 -10.01 4.29 -9.41
N GLN A 88 -9.64 5.32 -10.18
CA GLN A 88 -9.60 5.25 -11.64
C GLN A 88 -8.54 4.25 -12.13
N SER A 89 -7.36 4.28 -11.52
CA SER A 89 -6.28 3.32 -11.81
C SER A 89 -6.73 1.90 -11.54
N TYR A 90 -7.40 1.65 -10.42
CA TYR A 90 -7.95 0.34 -10.07
C TYR A 90 -8.89 -0.19 -11.15
N VAL A 91 -9.89 0.60 -11.57
CA VAL A 91 -10.86 0.17 -12.60
C VAL A 91 -10.14 -0.20 -13.90
N SER A 92 -9.19 0.60 -14.34
CA SER A 92 -8.39 0.32 -15.54
C SER A 92 -7.64 -1.00 -15.43
N LYS A 93 -6.91 -1.18 -14.35
CA LYS A 93 -6.10 -2.37 -14.09
C LYS A 93 -6.96 -3.62 -13.90
N ALA A 94 -8.10 -3.53 -13.19
CA ALA A 94 -9.04 -4.66 -13.05
C ALA A 94 -9.58 -5.13 -14.41
N ASN A 95 -9.88 -4.18 -15.31
CA ASN A 95 -10.28 -4.51 -16.68
C ASN A 95 -9.16 -5.19 -17.49
N GLN A 96 -7.89 -4.78 -17.29
CA GLN A 96 -6.73 -5.42 -17.93
C GLN A 96 -6.53 -6.85 -17.43
N ILE A 97 -6.68 -7.12 -16.13
CA ILE A 97 -6.63 -8.48 -15.57
C ILE A 97 -7.75 -9.32 -16.22
N ARG A 98 -8.97 -8.80 -16.23
CA ARG A 98 -10.11 -9.52 -16.85
C ARG A 98 -9.87 -9.83 -18.32
N ALA A 99 -9.33 -8.90 -19.10
CA ALA A 99 -8.99 -9.12 -20.50
C ALA A 99 -7.92 -10.22 -20.68
N ARG A 100 -6.91 -10.26 -19.81
CA ARG A 100 -5.89 -11.33 -19.83
C ARG A 100 -6.47 -12.70 -19.51
N LEU A 101 -7.45 -12.77 -18.61
CA LEU A 101 -8.11 -14.01 -18.23
C LEU A 101 -9.07 -14.57 -19.29
N THR A 102 -9.44 -13.79 -20.32
CA THR A 102 -10.26 -14.27 -21.46
C THR A 102 -9.45 -14.90 -22.59
N GLY A 103 -8.11 -14.79 -22.56
CA GLY A 103 -7.21 -15.36 -23.56
C GLY A 103 -6.60 -16.71 -23.14
N GLU A 104 -5.52 -17.10 -23.82
CA GLU A 104 -4.69 -18.21 -23.37
C GLU A 104 -3.94 -17.80 -22.10
N VAL A 105 -4.30 -18.43 -20.98
CA VAL A 105 -3.73 -18.14 -19.67
C VAL A 105 -2.70 -19.20 -19.33
N THR A 106 -1.46 -18.77 -19.12
CA THR A 106 -0.35 -19.60 -18.66
C THR A 106 -0.10 -19.42 -17.17
N TRP A 107 0.71 -20.27 -16.56
CA TRP A 107 1.12 -20.11 -15.19
C TRP A 107 1.93 -18.82 -14.96
N GLN A 108 2.71 -18.37 -15.95
CA GLN A 108 3.42 -17.09 -15.91
C GLN A 108 2.44 -15.91 -15.82
N THR A 109 1.36 -15.95 -16.60
CA THR A 109 0.28 -14.95 -16.53
C THR A 109 -0.28 -14.84 -15.11
N TRP A 110 -0.45 -15.96 -14.41
CA TRP A 110 -0.94 -15.97 -13.03
C TRP A 110 0.06 -15.40 -12.04
N ILE A 111 1.36 -15.63 -12.21
CA ILE A 111 2.41 -14.99 -11.38
C ILE A 111 2.36 -13.48 -11.54
N ASP A 112 2.23 -12.98 -12.77
CA ASP A 112 2.18 -11.54 -13.03
C ASP A 112 0.91 -10.91 -12.43
N ILE A 113 -0.25 -11.54 -12.59
CA ILE A 113 -1.50 -11.10 -11.96
C ILE A 113 -1.36 -11.07 -10.42
N HIS A 114 -0.78 -12.10 -9.83
CA HIS A 114 -0.57 -12.16 -8.38
C HIS A 114 0.34 -11.03 -7.90
N ARG A 115 1.44 -10.77 -8.59
CA ARG A 115 2.38 -9.68 -8.28
C ARG A 115 1.67 -8.33 -8.34
N GLU A 116 0.91 -8.06 -9.39
CA GLU A 116 0.12 -6.83 -9.53
C GLU A 116 -0.88 -6.65 -8.39
N LEU A 117 -1.61 -7.70 -8.02
CA LEU A 117 -2.56 -7.66 -6.89
C LEU A 117 -1.86 -7.37 -5.55
N CYS A 118 -0.66 -7.90 -5.34
CA CYS A 118 0.13 -7.61 -4.13
C CYS A 118 0.64 -6.16 -4.12
N GLU A 119 1.10 -5.64 -5.25
CA GLU A 119 1.54 -4.25 -5.38
C GLU A 119 0.38 -3.28 -5.08
N TRP A 120 -0.81 -3.57 -5.58
CA TRP A 120 -2.00 -2.74 -5.30
C TRP A 120 -2.43 -2.80 -3.85
N ASP A 121 -2.38 -3.95 -3.22
CA ASP A 121 -2.70 -4.12 -1.81
C ASP A 121 -1.82 -3.21 -0.94
N ILE A 122 -0.52 -3.16 -1.25
CA ILE A 122 0.44 -2.28 -0.58
C ILE A 122 0.13 -0.80 -0.86
N GLU A 123 -0.14 -0.44 -2.12
CA GLU A 123 -0.43 0.93 -2.53
C GLU A 123 -1.71 1.46 -1.85
N ILE A 124 -2.79 0.68 -1.90
CA ILE A 124 -4.09 1.05 -1.33
C ILE A 124 -4.07 1.00 0.19
N GLY A 125 -3.33 0.06 0.79
CA GLY A 125 -3.11 0.03 2.23
C GLY A 125 -2.49 1.33 2.76
N ARG A 126 -1.59 1.96 1.99
CA ARG A 126 -1.01 3.27 2.33
C ARG A 126 -1.99 4.44 2.21
N LEU A 127 -3.03 4.32 1.40
CA LEU A 127 -4.07 5.35 1.26
C LEU A 127 -5.09 5.32 2.40
N GLY A 128 -5.22 4.19 3.10
CA GLY A 128 -6.17 4.00 4.18
C GLY A 128 -7.64 4.09 3.73
N ASP A 129 -7.93 3.79 2.46
CA ASP A 129 -9.29 3.83 1.91
C ASP A 129 -9.94 2.45 2.01
N VAL A 130 -10.91 2.32 2.92
CA VAL A 130 -11.62 1.06 3.19
C VAL A 130 -12.41 0.58 1.97
N GLY A 131 -12.98 1.48 1.17
CA GLY A 131 -13.73 1.13 -0.04
C GLY A 131 -12.82 0.49 -1.09
N LEU A 132 -11.67 1.09 -1.36
CA LEU A 132 -10.67 0.54 -2.28
C LEU A 132 -10.09 -0.79 -1.77
N GLN A 133 -9.87 -0.93 -0.46
CA GLN A 133 -9.41 -2.20 0.13
C GLN A 133 -10.43 -3.32 -0.10
N GLN A 134 -11.72 -3.07 0.13
CA GLN A 134 -12.78 -4.05 -0.13
C GLN A 134 -12.87 -4.44 -1.61
N MET A 135 -12.65 -3.48 -2.52
CA MET A 135 -12.63 -3.76 -3.96
C MET A 135 -11.47 -4.68 -4.34
N ILE A 136 -10.26 -4.45 -3.82
CA ILE A 136 -9.10 -5.34 -4.06
C ILE A 136 -9.33 -6.73 -3.48
N GLU A 137 -9.86 -6.84 -2.29
CA GLU A 137 -10.20 -8.15 -1.70
C GLU A 137 -11.21 -8.92 -2.55
N GLY A 138 -12.19 -8.21 -3.13
CA GLY A 138 -13.14 -8.78 -4.09
C GLY A 138 -12.44 -9.30 -5.33
N GLN A 139 -11.59 -8.48 -5.95
CA GLN A 139 -10.82 -8.86 -7.14
C GLN A 139 -9.88 -10.06 -6.87
N ARG A 140 -9.23 -10.08 -5.71
CA ARG A 140 -8.37 -11.20 -5.29
C ARG A 140 -9.16 -12.49 -5.16
N ARG A 141 -10.36 -12.45 -4.59
CA ARG A 141 -11.26 -13.62 -4.49
C ARG A 141 -11.66 -14.14 -5.86
N GLU A 142 -12.04 -13.25 -6.78
CA GLU A 142 -12.36 -13.63 -8.17
C GLU A 142 -11.15 -14.28 -8.85
N CYS A 143 -9.98 -13.68 -8.77
CA CYS A 143 -8.76 -14.25 -9.34
C CYS A 143 -8.41 -15.62 -8.72
N ASN A 144 -8.58 -15.81 -7.42
CA ASN A 144 -8.33 -17.10 -6.77
C ASN A 144 -9.28 -18.20 -7.26
N ILE A 145 -10.55 -17.88 -7.53
CA ILE A 145 -11.51 -18.83 -8.09
C ILE A 145 -11.07 -19.24 -9.51
N GLU A 146 -10.72 -18.29 -10.36
CA GLU A 146 -10.27 -18.57 -11.73
C GLU A 146 -8.93 -19.31 -11.74
N PHE A 147 -8.02 -18.99 -10.82
CA PHE A 147 -6.76 -19.71 -10.65
C PHE A 147 -6.99 -21.16 -10.24
N ALA A 148 -7.90 -21.42 -9.31
CA ALA A 148 -8.24 -22.80 -8.93
C ALA A 148 -8.74 -23.61 -10.14
N ARG A 149 -9.61 -23.02 -10.96
CA ARG A 149 -10.09 -23.66 -12.20
C ARG A 149 -8.97 -23.88 -13.22
N PHE A 150 -8.03 -22.97 -13.30
CA PHE A 150 -6.84 -23.11 -14.13
C PHE A 150 -5.97 -24.29 -13.66
N ILE A 151 -5.70 -24.39 -12.37
CA ILE A 151 -4.93 -25.49 -11.77
C ILE A 151 -5.61 -26.84 -12.03
N GLU A 152 -6.92 -26.94 -11.78
CA GLU A 152 -7.68 -28.17 -12.05
C GLU A 152 -7.51 -28.70 -13.47
N ARG A 153 -7.44 -27.80 -14.46
CA ARG A 153 -7.27 -28.15 -15.87
C ARG A 153 -5.83 -28.44 -16.26
N SER A 154 -4.87 -27.71 -15.70
CA SER A 154 -3.47 -27.74 -16.14
C SER A 154 -2.62 -28.73 -15.37
N TYR A 155 -2.92 -28.96 -14.09
CA TYR A 155 -2.13 -29.82 -13.22
C TYR A 155 -1.98 -31.27 -13.73
N PRO A 156 -3.01 -31.93 -14.27
CA PRO A 156 -2.86 -33.27 -14.83
C PRO A 156 -1.88 -33.35 -16.01
N THR A 157 -1.77 -32.27 -16.80
CA THR A 157 -0.81 -32.22 -17.91
C THR A 157 0.61 -32.00 -17.44
N TRP A 158 0.80 -31.23 -16.38
CA TRP A 158 2.12 -30.95 -15.80
C TRP A 158 2.80 -32.18 -15.17
N ILE A 159 2.02 -33.07 -14.59
CA ILE A 159 2.56 -34.32 -14.02
C ILE A 159 3.06 -35.27 -15.12
N GLY A 160 2.57 -35.15 -16.36
CA GLY A 160 2.87 -36.04 -17.48
C GLY A 160 3.86 -35.52 -18.51
N SER A 161 4.26 -34.22 -18.45
CA SER A 161 5.17 -33.62 -19.42
C SER A 161 6.09 -32.61 -18.75
N GLU A 162 7.40 -32.69 -19.05
CA GLU A 162 8.42 -31.80 -18.51
C GLU A 162 8.50 -30.45 -19.24
N GLU A 163 7.86 -30.25 -20.38
CA GLU A 163 8.16 -29.13 -21.28
C GLU A 163 7.44 -27.81 -21.00
N GLU A 164 6.36 -27.76 -20.20
CA GLU A 164 5.60 -26.52 -19.96
C GLU A 164 5.09 -26.35 -18.51
N SER A 165 5.60 -27.15 -17.58
CA SER A 165 5.18 -27.08 -16.18
C SER A 165 5.91 -25.97 -15.42
N PRO A 166 5.24 -25.29 -14.46
CA PRO A 166 5.96 -24.51 -13.48
C PRO A 166 6.79 -25.45 -12.59
N PRO A 167 7.86 -24.95 -11.92
CA PRO A 167 8.54 -25.73 -10.88
C PRO A 167 7.53 -26.13 -9.80
N LEU A 168 7.33 -27.42 -9.63
CA LEU A 168 6.46 -27.97 -8.59
C LEU A 168 7.22 -28.10 -7.27
N SER A 169 6.50 -28.29 -6.17
CA SER A 169 7.14 -28.45 -4.85
C SER A 169 8.10 -29.64 -4.78
N VAL A 170 7.88 -30.65 -5.60
CA VAL A 170 8.75 -31.84 -5.71
C VAL A 170 10.08 -31.53 -6.41
N ASP A 171 10.12 -30.49 -7.23
CA ASP A 171 11.29 -30.09 -8.03
C ASP A 171 12.20 -29.13 -7.23
N VAL A 172 11.68 -28.51 -6.17
CA VAL A 172 12.41 -27.46 -5.41
C VAL A 172 13.71 -28.01 -4.82
N VAL A 173 13.69 -29.21 -4.25
CA VAL A 173 14.89 -29.79 -3.65
C VAL A 173 15.91 -30.20 -4.70
N PRO A 174 15.56 -31.01 -5.73
CA PRO A 174 16.54 -31.41 -6.75
C PRO A 174 17.06 -30.25 -7.58
N GLU A 175 16.21 -29.29 -7.97
CA GLU A 175 16.61 -28.23 -8.88
C GLU A 175 17.25 -27.01 -8.20
N PHE A 176 16.77 -26.62 -7.01
CA PHE A 176 17.15 -25.37 -6.36
C PHE A 176 17.97 -25.54 -5.07
N VAL A 177 17.99 -26.72 -4.45
CA VAL A 177 18.71 -26.94 -3.19
C VAL A 177 19.91 -27.85 -3.39
N ALA A 178 19.74 -29.00 -4.04
CA ALA A 178 20.79 -29.99 -4.22
C ALA A 178 22.07 -29.44 -4.90
N PRO A 179 21.99 -28.60 -5.95
CA PRO A 179 23.18 -28.03 -6.59
C PRO A 179 24.04 -27.15 -5.67
N TYR A 180 23.45 -26.55 -4.64
CA TYR A 180 24.21 -25.77 -3.65
C TYR A 180 24.83 -26.63 -2.54
N LEU A 181 24.27 -27.80 -2.25
CA LEU A 181 24.81 -28.74 -1.26
C LEU A 181 26.00 -29.53 -1.82
N GLU A 182 26.06 -29.73 -3.15
CA GLU A 182 27.19 -30.41 -3.83
C GLU A 182 28.43 -29.51 -4.01
N GLN A 183 28.28 -28.20 -3.82
CA GLN A 183 29.37 -27.22 -3.95
C GLN A 183 30.05 -26.88 -2.61
N GLY A 184 29.63 -27.40 -1.49
CA GLY A 184 30.17 -27.24 -0.14
C GLY A 184 30.74 -28.50 0.41
#